data_ad14dda43473565f03a3509d6233815f
#
_entry.id   ad14dda43473565f03a3509d6233815f
#
_cell.length_a   1.000
_cell.length_b   1.000
_cell.length_c   1.000
_cell.angle_alpha   90.00
_cell.angle_beta   90.00
_cell.angle_gamma   90.00
#
_symmetry.space_group_name_H-M   'P 1'
#
loop_
_entity.id
_entity.type
_entity.pdbx_description
1 polymer ?
#
loop_
_entity_poly.entity_id
_entity_poly.type
_entity_poly.pdbx_seq_one_letter_code
_entity_poly.pdbx_strand_id
1 'polypeptide(L)'
;ARPVIEETFNIETLAKHMANHNTPYSAGVIKGVLADMISCIKELILDGKNVKLDDLAIFSVGIVSKKGATSVAEFSLANNVKGLKLRARATGELSNAQINLEGQLKEAYQYSVDDNGPAGGTPPDSGEEENPLG
;
A
#
# COMPACT_ATOMS: atom_id res chain seq x y z
N ALA A 1 -1.88 10.07 15.41
CA ALA A 1 -1.21 10.89 14.38
C ALA A 1 -1.46 10.29 13.01
N ARG A 2 -1.59 11.15 12.00
CA ARG A 2 -1.75 10.75 10.60
C ARG A 2 -0.76 11.53 9.73
N PRO A 3 -0.20 10.93 8.69
CA PRO A 3 0.65 11.66 7.77
C PRO A 3 -0.18 12.66 6.96
N VAL A 4 0.42 13.80 6.63
CA VAL A 4 -0.13 14.74 5.64
C VAL A 4 0.35 14.31 4.27
N ILE A 5 -0.60 13.99 3.39
CA ILE A 5 -0.33 13.58 2.02
C ILE A 5 -0.51 14.79 1.09
N GLU A 6 0.54 15.18 0.42
CA GLU A 6 0.53 16.34 -0.48
C GLU A 6 -0.11 16.00 -1.83
N GLU A 7 0.26 14.87 -2.42
CA GLU A 7 -0.31 14.40 -3.69
C GLU A 7 -0.17 12.87 -3.82
N THR A 8 -0.93 12.29 -4.74
CA THR A 8 -0.86 10.88 -5.08
C THR A 8 -0.34 10.71 -6.50
N PHE A 9 0.76 9.98 -6.64
CA PHE A 9 1.28 9.59 -7.95
C PHE A 9 0.57 8.33 -8.43
N ASN A 10 0.10 8.36 -9.66
CA ASN A 10 -0.39 7.17 -10.37
C ASN A 10 0.71 6.58 -11.26
N ILE A 11 0.41 5.53 -12.01
CA ILE A 11 1.38 4.89 -12.91
C ILE A 11 1.93 5.88 -13.95
N GLU A 12 1.10 6.76 -14.48
CA GLU A 12 1.52 7.72 -15.50
C GLU A 12 2.47 8.77 -14.91
N THR A 13 2.10 9.37 -13.80
CA THR A 13 2.94 10.38 -13.13
C THR A 13 4.21 9.76 -12.55
N LEU A 14 4.13 8.52 -12.04
CA LEU A 14 5.31 7.78 -11.61
C LEU A 14 6.27 7.51 -12.77
N ALA A 15 5.75 7.05 -13.91
CA ALA A 15 6.56 6.81 -15.09
C ALA A 15 7.25 8.08 -15.61
N LYS A 16 6.56 9.22 -15.60
CA LYS A 16 7.16 10.53 -15.94
C LYS A 16 8.25 10.93 -14.96
N HIS A 17 8.02 10.74 -13.67
CA HIS A 17 9.02 10.97 -12.63
C HIS A 17 10.26 10.10 -12.84
N MET A 18 10.07 8.81 -13.08
CA MET A 18 11.17 7.87 -13.35
C MET A 18 11.96 8.24 -14.61
N ALA A 19 11.28 8.69 -15.67
CA ALA A 19 11.92 9.09 -16.91
C ALA A 19 12.83 10.33 -16.76
N ASN A 20 12.60 11.15 -15.73
CA ASN A 20 13.45 12.31 -15.41
C ASN A 20 14.72 11.94 -14.64
N HIS A 21 14.82 10.73 -14.12
CA HIS A 21 16.06 10.20 -13.59
C HIS A 21 16.90 9.64 -14.74
N ASN A 22 18.18 9.77 -14.69
CA ASN A 22 19.14 9.40 -15.72
C ASN A 22 18.95 7.95 -16.24
N THR A 23 17.89 7.74 -17.04
CA THR A 23 17.50 6.47 -17.62
C THR A 23 17.34 6.59 -19.13
N PRO A 24 17.67 5.54 -19.92
CA PRO A 24 17.46 5.53 -21.37
C PRO A 24 15.99 5.33 -21.78
N TYR A 25 15.09 5.02 -20.82
CA TYR A 25 13.71 4.69 -21.13
C TYR A 25 12.80 5.91 -21.11
N SER A 26 11.91 6.00 -22.11
CA SER A 26 10.86 7.01 -22.14
C SER A 26 9.77 6.72 -21.09
N ALA A 27 9.03 7.75 -20.71
CA ALA A 27 7.88 7.59 -19.80
C ALA A 27 6.84 6.57 -20.33
N GLY A 28 6.60 6.55 -21.64
CA GLY A 28 5.69 5.59 -22.26
C GLY A 28 6.18 4.14 -22.14
N VAL A 29 7.45 3.89 -22.33
CA VAL A 29 8.06 2.56 -22.15
C VAL A 29 7.96 2.13 -20.69
N ILE A 30 8.32 3.00 -19.77
CA ILE A 30 8.24 2.71 -18.33
C ILE A 30 6.80 2.39 -17.91
N LYS A 31 5.85 3.19 -18.35
CA LYS A 31 4.42 2.95 -18.07
C LYS A 31 3.95 1.59 -18.59
N GLY A 32 4.35 1.23 -19.80
CA GLY A 32 4.03 -0.06 -20.41
C GLY A 32 4.59 -1.23 -19.62
N VAL A 33 5.86 -1.16 -19.21
CA VAL A 33 6.51 -2.19 -18.39
C VAL A 33 5.84 -2.33 -17.03
N LEU A 34 5.51 -1.21 -16.36
CA LEU A 34 4.82 -1.25 -15.08
C LEU A 34 3.41 -1.86 -15.20
N ALA A 35 2.69 -1.54 -16.26
CA ALA A 35 1.37 -2.12 -16.52
C ALA A 35 1.44 -3.63 -16.76
N ASP A 36 2.41 -4.09 -17.55
CA ASP A 36 2.64 -5.51 -17.81
C ASP A 36 3.05 -6.24 -16.54
N MET A 37 3.89 -5.63 -15.70
CA MET A 37 4.26 -6.18 -14.40
C MET A 37 3.05 -6.40 -13.51
N ILE A 38 2.14 -5.44 -13.42
CA ILE A 38 0.92 -5.57 -12.61
C ILE A 38 0.04 -6.72 -13.12
N SER A 39 -0.14 -6.84 -14.44
CA SER A 39 -0.91 -7.93 -15.05
C SER A 39 -0.29 -9.30 -14.75
N CYS A 40 1.03 -9.42 -14.85
CA CYS A 40 1.74 -10.66 -14.55
C CYS A 40 1.70 -11.01 -13.06
N ILE A 41 1.81 -10.02 -12.17
CA ILE A 41 1.66 -10.26 -10.73
C ILE A 41 0.27 -10.83 -10.43
N LYS A 42 -0.78 -10.23 -10.98
CA LYS A 42 -2.15 -10.73 -10.81
C LYS A 42 -2.30 -12.17 -11.29
N GLU A 43 -1.79 -12.49 -12.46
CA GLU A 43 -1.82 -13.84 -13.03
C GLU A 43 -1.13 -14.84 -12.08
N LEU A 44 0.07 -14.53 -11.62
CA LEU A 44 0.86 -15.42 -10.78
C LEU A 44 0.24 -15.65 -9.40
N ILE A 45 -0.26 -14.60 -8.74
CA ILE A 45 -0.87 -14.77 -7.43
C ILE A 45 -2.19 -15.55 -7.50
N LEU A 46 -2.96 -15.41 -8.59
CA LEU A 46 -4.17 -16.19 -8.81
C LEU A 46 -3.86 -17.65 -9.18
N ASP A 47 -2.66 -17.93 -9.67
CA ASP A 47 -2.13 -19.28 -9.90
C ASP A 47 -1.45 -19.88 -8.66
N GLY A 48 -1.66 -19.30 -7.50
CA GLY A 48 -1.14 -19.82 -6.22
C GLY A 48 0.33 -19.55 -5.95
N LYS A 49 0.94 -18.59 -6.66
CA LYS A 49 2.33 -18.20 -6.46
C LYS A 49 2.45 -16.87 -5.74
N ASN A 50 3.48 -16.73 -4.94
CA ASN A 50 3.87 -15.42 -4.40
C ASN A 50 4.82 -14.73 -5.36
N VAL A 51 4.71 -13.41 -5.44
CA VAL A 51 5.65 -12.59 -6.23
C VAL A 51 6.37 -11.65 -5.28
N LYS A 52 7.67 -11.81 -5.19
CA LYS A 52 8.52 -10.89 -4.44
C LYS A 52 9.19 -9.91 -5.40
N LEU A 53 8.88 -8.64 -5.25
CA LEU A 53 9.68 -7.57 -5.84
C LEU A 53 10.70 -7.14 -4.79
N ASP A 54 11.97 -7.41 -5.08
CA ASP A 54 13.06 -7.08 -4.17
C ASP A 54 13.04 -5.60 -3.82
N ASP A 55 13.21 -5.30 -2.53
CA ASP A 55 13.19 -3.94 -1.99
C ASP A 55 11.85 -3.19 -2.12
N LEU A 56 10.77 -3.87 -2.47
CA LEU A 56 9.43 -3.30 -2.57
C LEU A 56 8.45 -4.05 -1.68
N ALA A 57 7.96 -5.17 -2.15
CA ALA A 57 6.95 -5.95 -1.41
C ALA A 57 6.87 -7.40 -1.89
N ILE A 58 6.30 -8.24 -1.05
CA ILE A 58 5.87 -9.59 -1.41
C ILE A 58 4.37 -9.55 -1.59
N PHE A 59 3.91 -9.93 -2.79
CA PHE A 59 2.50 -10.03 -3.15
C PHE A 59 2.02 -11.46 -3.08
N SER A 60 0.84 -11.67 -2.52
CA SER A 60 0.20 -12.97 -2.40
C SER A 60 -1.32 -12.84 -2.38
N VAL A 61 -2.00 -13.95 -2.62
CA VAL A 61 -3.45 -14.00 -2.41
C VAL A 61 -3.74 -14.42 -0.97
N GLY A 62 -4.71 -13.77 -0.36
CA GLY A 62 -5.23 -14.13 0.94
C GLY A 62 -6.69 -14.57 0.86
N ILE A 63 -7.15 -15.28 1.86
CA ILE A 63 -8.53 -15.71 2.00
C ILE A 63 -9.23 -14.80 2.98
N VAL A 64 -10.41 -14.33 2.59
CA VAL A 64 -11.33 -13.63 3.50
C VAL A 64 -12.30 -14.65 4.06
N SER A 65 -12.19 -14.92 5.36
CA SER A 65 -13.06 -15.88 6.05
C SER A 65 -14.39 -15.24 6.45
N LYS A 66 -15.42 -16.06 6.49
CA LYS A 66 -16.66 -15.78 7.22
C LYS A 66 -16.49 -16.29 8.65
N LYS A 67 -17.34 -17.17 9.09
CA LYS A 67 -17.25 -17.86 10.38
C LYS A 67 -16.34 -19.08 10.27
N GLY A 68 -15.52 -19.32 11.28
CA GLY A 68 -14.72 -20.54 11.36
C GLY A 68 -15.57 -21.80 11.51
N ALA A 69 -15.07 -22.93 11.05
CA ALA A 69 -15.63 -24.24 11.33
C ALA A 69 -14.99 -24.82 12.58
N THR A 70 -15.74 -25.61 13.36
CA THR A 70 -15.23 -26.26 14.57
C THR A 70 -14.44 -27.53 14.29
N SER A 71 -14.62 -28.07 13.09
CA SER A 71 -13.89 -29.26 12.62
C SER A 71 -13.69 -29.22 11.10
N VAL A 72 -12.76 -30.04 10.60
CA VAL A 72 -12.53 -30.18 9.15
C VAL A 72 -13.78 -30.73 8.45
N ALA A 73 -14.55 -31.57 9.11
CA ALA A 73 -15.77 -32.15 8.55
C ALA A 73 -16.90 -31.11 8.35
N GLU A 74 -16.89 -30.06 9.16
CA GLU A 74 -17.88 -28.97 9.07
C GLU A 74 -17.47 -27.86 8.13
N PHE A 75 -16.21 -27.82 7.70
CA PHE A 75 -15.69 -26.80 6.81
C PHE A 75 -16.27 -26.96 5.40
N SER A 76 -16.75 -25.86 4.85
CA SER A 76 -17.05 -25.75 3.42
C SER A 76 -16.70 -24.35 2.90
N LEU A 77 -16.32 -24.27 1.63
CA LEU A 77 -16.02 -22.98 1.01
C LEU A 77 -17.23 -22.04 1.05
N ALA A 78 -18.43 -22.56 0.78
CA ALA A 78 -19.66 -21.77 0.78
C ALA A 78 -19.99 -21.15 2.15
N ASN A 79 -19.75 -21.88 3.23
CA ASN A 79 -20.10 -21.45 4.59
C ASN A 79 -18.98 -20.67 5.28
N ASN A 80 -17.73 -20.93 4.95
CA ASN A 80 -16.58 -20.45 5.75
C ASN A 80 -15.68 -19.48 5.00
N VAL A 81 -15.79 -19.35 3.67
CA VAL A 81 -14.99 -18.44 2.87
C VAL A 81 -15.87 -17.36 2.24
N LYS A 82 -15.52 -16.11 2.45
CA LYS A 82 -16.18 -14.96 1.82
C LYS A 82 -15.62 -14.68 0.44
N GLY A 83 -14.31 -14.83 0.26
CA GLY A 83 -13.63 -14.54 -1.00
C GLY A 83 -12.12 -14.46 -0.85
N LEU A 84 -11.51 -13.91 -1.89
CA LEU A 84 -10.07 -13.69 -1.96
C LEU A 84 -9.75 -12.20 -1.81
N LYS A 85 -8.54 -11.91 -1.39
CA LYS A 85 -8.00 -10.55 -1.32
C LYS A 85 -6.51 -10.53 -1.68
N LEU A 86 -6.04 -9.39 -2.14
CA LEU A 86 -4.62 -9.15 -2.27
C LEU A 86 -3.99 -8.97 -0.89
N ARG A 87 -2.85 -9.60 -0.69
CA ARG A 87 -1.95 -9.31 0.44
C ARG A 87 -0.64 -8.77 -0.12
N ALA A 88 -0.16 -7.70 0.48
CA ALA A 88 1.13 -7.12 0.14
C ALA A 88 1.86 -6.78 1.44
N ARG A 89 3.12 -7.19 1.53
CA ARG A 89 3.98 -6.92 2.68
C ARG A 89 5.27 -6.30 2.21
N ALA A 90 5.60 -5.13 2.73
CA ALA A 90 6.83 -4.44 2.43
C ALA A 90 8.07 -5.29 2.75
N THR A 91 9.11 -5.17 1.95
CA THR A 91 10.37 -5.90 2.12
C THR A 91 11.56 -5.03 1.71
N GLY A 92 12.75 -5.38 2.22
CA GLY A 92 14.01 -4.71 1.87
C GLY A 92 13.99 -3.21 2.16
N GLU A 93 14.32 -2.39 1.18
CA GLU A 93 14.41 -0.92 1.30
C GLU A 93 13.08 -0.26 1.71
N LEU A 94 11.95 -0.86 1.39
CA LEU A 94 10.63 -0.35 1.80
C LEU A 94 10.07 -1.03 3.05
N SER A 95 10.86 -1.84 3.74
CA SER A 95 10.44 -2.40 5.03
C SER A 95 10.20 -1.30 6.06
N ASN A 96 9.33 -1.57 7.03
CA ASN A 96 9.03 -0.62 8.10
C ASN A 96 10.29 -0.16 8.86
N ALA A 97 11.22 -1.08 9.11
CA ALA A 97 12.48 -0.78 9.78
C ALA A 97 13.33 0.19 8.97
N GLN A 98 13.48 -0.03 7.67
CA GLN A 98 14.29 0.82 6.80
C GLN A 98 13.66 2.20 6.59
N ILE A 99 12.34 2.26 6.37
CA ILE A 99 11.61 3.53 6.25
C ILE A 99 11.70 4.34 7.55
N ASN A 100 11.56 3.68 8.69
CA ASN A 100 11.68 4.36 9.99
C ASN A 100 13.10 4.91 10.24
N LEU A 101 14.12 4.22 9.74
CA LEU A 101 15.50 4.66 9.86
C LEU A 101 15.82 5.90 9.01
N GLU A 102 15.29 5.97 7.80
CA GLU A 102 15.59 7.03 6.82
C GLU A 102 14.59 8.19 6.84
N GLY A 103 13.34 7.91 7.24
CA GLY A 103 12.27 8.90 7.27
C GLY A 103 12.45 9.96 8.34
N GLN A 104 12.03 11.18 8.03
CA GLN A 104 12.02 12.30 8.98
C GLN A 104 10.58 12.76 9.20
N LEU A 105 10.21 12.91 10.46
CA LEU A 105 8.93 13.46 10.87
C LEU A 105 9.06 14.94 11.20
N LYS A 106 8.13 15.73 10.67
CA LYS A 106 7.95 17.14 11.03
C LYS A 106 6.50 17.37 11.40
N GLU A 107 6.25 18.16 12.44
CA GLU A 107 4.88 18.57 12.74
C GLU A 107 4.38 19.54 11.69
N ALA A 108 3.20 19.23 11.12
CA ALA A 108 2.57 20.08 10.12
C ALA A 108 1.98 21.37 10.75
N TYR A 109 1.63 21.30 12.03
CA TYR A 109 1.05 22.41 12.77
C TYR A 109 1.75 22.59 14.12
N GLN A 110 2.02 23.82 14.49
CA GLN A 110 2.39 24.15 15.87
C GLN A 110 1.10 24.33 16.67
N TYR A 111 0.93 23.53 17.70
CA TYR A 111 -0.13 23.72 18.67
C TYR A 111 0.30 24.86 19.62
N SER A 112 -0.37 26.00 19.53
CA SER A 112 -0.26 27.00 20.60
C SER A 112 -1.26 26.64 21.69
N VAL A 113 -0.77 26.32 22.85
CA VAL A 113 -1.59 26.20 24.05
C VAL A 113 -1.82 27.61 24.56
N ASP A 114 -2.92 28.21 24.19
CA ASP A 114 -3.39 29.42 24.86
C ASP A 114 -3.96 29.03 26.22
N ASP A 115 -3.50 29.67 27.28
CA ASP A 115 -3.89 29.42 28.67
C ASP A 115 -5.41 29.58 28.96
N ASN A 116 -6.23 29.82 27.95
CA ASN A 116 -7.66 30.20 28.12
C ASN A 116 -8.66 29.34 27.34
N GLY A 117 -8.35 28.08 27.01
CA GLY A 117 -9.36 27.18 26.41
C GLY A 117 -8.82 26.06 25.55
N PRO A 118 -9.66 25.07 25.22
CA PRO A 118 -9.24 23.99 24.34
C PRO A 118 -8.87 24.55 22.97
N ALA A 119 -7.68 24.23 22.50
CA ALA A 119 -7.18 24.66 21.19
C ALA A 119 -8.12 24.22 20.09
N GLY A 120 -8.88 25.16 19.53
CA GLY A 120 -9.72 24.97 18.37
C GLY A 120 -8.87 25.00 17.10
N GLY A 121 -8.31 23.90 16.73
CA GLY A 121 -7.70 23.71 15.43
C GLY A 121 -8.21 22.39 14.87
N THR A 122 -9.24 22.45 14.02
CA THR A 122 -9.65 21.27 13.24
C THR A 122 -8.61 21.10 12.14
N PRO A 123 -7.89 19.98 12.08
CA PRO A 123 -7.06 19.68 10.92
C PRO A 123 -7.98 19.60 9.70
N PRO A 124 -7.53 20.03 8.51
CA PRO A 124 -8.30 19.85 7.31
C PRO A 124 -8.63 18.37 7.15
N ASP A 125 -9.90 18.10 6.88
CA ASP A 125 -10.41 16.76 6.59
C ASP A 125 -9.64 16.18 5.42
N SER A 126 -8.64 15.38 5.71
CA SER A 126 -8.03 14.51 4.72
C SER A 126 -8.94 13.31 4.59
N GLY A 127 -9.73 13.29 3.52
CA GLY A 127 -10.64 12.20 3.21
C GLY A 127 -9.96 10.84 3.41
N GLU A 128 -10.72 9.93 3.98
CA GLU A 128 -10.30 8.58 4.28
C GLU A 128 -9.90 7.85 2.98
N GLU A 129 -8.62 7.89 2.65
CA GLU A 129 -8.05 6.85 1.81
C GLU A 129 -7.51 5.77 2.75
N GLU A 130 -8.24 4.67 2.82
CA GLU A 130 -7.73 3.46 3.46
C GLU A 130 -6.38 3.10 2.81
N ASN A 131 -5.35 3.01 3.63
CA ASN A 131 -4.06 2.54 3.18
C ASN A 131 -4.19 1.07 2.72
N PRO A 132 -4.09 0.77 1.41
CA PRO A 132 -4.26 -0.59 0.90
C PRO A 132 -3.16 -1.55 1.37
N LEU A 133 -2.13 -1.06 2.04
CA LEU A 133 -0.99 -1.80 2.56
C LEU A 133 -1.06 -2.03 4.08
N GLY A 134 -2.26 -2.03 4.61
CA GLY A 134 -2.51 -2.32 6.03
C GLY A 134 -2.18 -3.73 6.45
#